data_c8ca77f1d915671abbdf0d164473f26f
#
_entry.id   c8ca77f1d915671abbdf0d164473f26f
#
_cell.length_a   1.000
_cell.length_b   1.000
_cell.length_c   1.000
_cell.angle_alpha   90.00
_cell.angle_beta   90.00
_cell.angle_gamma   90.00
#
_symmetry.space_group_name_H-M   'P 1'
#
loop_
_entity.id
_entity.type
_entity.pdbx_description
1 polymer ?
#
loop_
_entity_poly.entity_id
_entity_poly.type
_entity_poly.pdbx_seq_one_letter_code
_entity_poly.pdbx_strand_id
1 'polypeptide(L)'
;MTYHKVNNSLMCHYCGHSEPAYVRCKACGGELTFSGGGTQKAEDQLREAFPEARILRVDTDTTANKYALEKKLNAFANGEYDIMIGTQMVAKGLDFENVTLVGVLSADQSLYSDDYRSNERTFDLLTQVVGRAGRGRYRGTALIQTHVPENPYLHLAAAQDYESFFETEIRFRRAMLSPPFADLLQIGFVGEKEDTVRAAAEHFSALLAETFRRDYPNLPLRLLRASAASVSRMGGKYRYKIIMKYKNSKVFRDAIAMLLSAFSSDKRFLSVTAYADPNPDAIL
;
A
#
# COMPACT_ATOMS: atom_id res chain seq x y z
N MET A 1 7.41 7.64 3.09
CA MET A 1 8.36 6.78 3.82
C MET A 1 7.67 6.25 5.06
N THR A 2 7.86 4.97 5.37
CA THR A 2 7.24 4.30 6.53
C THR A 2 8.17 4.40 7.74
N TYR A 3 7.61 4.70 8.91
CA TYR A 3 8.38 4.74 10.15
C TYR A 3 8.53 3.34 10.76
N HIS A 4 9.76 2.95 11.02
CA HIS A 4 10.11 1.69 11.67
C HIS A 4 10.54 1.94 13.13
N LYS A 5 9.66 1.59 14.07
CA LYS A 5 9.87 1.83 15.51
C LYS A 5 11.10 1.09 16.05
N VAL A 6 11.41 -0.10 15.54
CA VAL A 6 12.49 -0.97 16.06
C VAL A 6 13.86 -0.33 15.89
N ASN A 7 14.12 0.30 14.75
CA ASN A 7 15.40 0.94 14.41
C ASN A 7 15.32 2.46 14.31
N ASN A 8 14.19 3.05 14.72
CA ASN A 8 13.93 4.49 14.69
C ASN A 8 14.29 5.14 13.34
N SER A 9 13.85 4.53 12.24
CA SER A 9 14.15 4.97 10.88
C SER A 9 12.91 5.16 10.03
N LEU A 10 13.06 6.01 9.02
CA LEU A 10 12.11 6.18 7.93
C LEU A 10 12.63 5.38 6.72
N MET A 11 11.81 4.52 6.14
CA MET A 11 12.18 3.72 4.98
C MET A 11 11.12 3.85 3.87
N CYS A 12 11.58 4.00 2.64
CA CYS A 12 10.76 3.82 1.45
C CYS A 12 10.81 2.36 1.01
N HIS A 13 9.73 1.62 1.19
CA HIS A 13 9.67 0.21 0.80
C HIS A 13 9.63 -0.02 -0.72
N TYR A 14 9.47 1.06 -1.50
CA TYR A 14 9.54 0.98 -2.95
C TYR A 14 10.97 0.97 -3.47
N CYS A 15 11.81 1.93 -3.06
CA CYS A 15 13.17 2.09 -3.57
C CYS A 15 14.27 1.69 -2.56
N GLY A 16 13.91 1.31 -1.33
CA GLY A 16 14.85 0.94 -0.27
C GLY A 16 15.61 2.11 0.35
N HIS A 17 15.27 3.36 0.00
CA HIS A 17 15.89 4.51 0.66
C HIS A 17 15.52 4.53 2.14
N SER A 18 16.51 4.71 3.01
CA SER A 18 16.32 4.77 4.47
C SER A 18 17.10 5.93 5.06
N GLU A 19 16.49 6.59 6.03
CA GLU A 19 17.13 7.65 6.81
C GLU A 19 16.68 7.58 8.28
N PRO A 20 17.44 8.14 9.23
CA PRO A 20 17.02 8.22 10.62
C PRO A 20 15.69 8.97 10.76
N ALA A 21 14.82 8.51 11.66
CA ALA A 21 13.62 9.26 11.98
C ALA A 21 13.99 10.55 12.73
N TYR A 22 13.36 11.64 12.34
CA TYR A 22 13.56 12.94 12.96
C TYR A 22 12.38 13.28 13.86
N VAL A 23 12.64 13.96 14.96
CA VAL A 23 11.62 14.53 15.83
C VAL A 23 11.08 15.84 15.24
N ARG A 24 11.90 16.51 14.43
CA ARG A 24 11.55 17.77 13.76
C ARG A 24 11.83 17.73 12.27
N CYS A 25 10.97 18.35 11.50
CA CYS A 25 11.13 18.48 10.05
C CYS A 25 12.39 19.29 9.72
N LYS A 26 13.24 18.78 8.85
CA LYS A 26 14.47 19.45 8.42
C LYS A 26 14.21 20.71 7.61
N ALA A 27 13.06 20.79 6.93
CA ALA A 27 12.73 21.92 6.08
C ALA A 27 12.09 23.09 6.84
N CYS A 28 11.18 22.82 7.79
CA CYS A 28 10.43 23.86 8.49
C CYS A 28 10.62 23.90 10.01
N GLY A 29 11.37 22.97 10.60
CA GLY A 29 11.59 22.87 12.05
C GLY A 29 10.37 22.39 12.86
N GLY A 30 9.20 22.19 12.22
CA GLY A 30 7.98 21.71 12.89
C GLY A 30 8.14 20.32 13.48
N GLU A 31 7.44 20.02 14.56
CA GLU A 31 7.45 18.69 15.18
C GLU A 31 6.80 17.67 14.27
N LEU A 32 7.44 16.51 14.13
CA LEU A 32 6.90 15.36 13.41
C LEU A 32 6.15 14.47 14.40
N THR A 33 4.87 14.24 14.15
CA THR A 33 4.05 13.34 14.93
C THR A 33 3.77 12.06 14.13
N PHE A 34 3.78 10.93 14.84
CA PHE A 34 3.41 9.65 14.25
C PHE A 34 1.89 9.49 14.36
N SER A 35 1.18 9.59 13.23
CA SER A 35 -0.25 9.32 13.20
C SER A 35 -0.49 7.85 12.83
N GLY A 36 -1.15 7.13 13.70
CA GLY A 36 -1.66 5.78 13.49
C GLY A 36 -2.81 5.58 14.44
N GLY A 37 -4.03 5.80 13.99
CA GLY A 37 -5.24 5.51 14.76
C GLY A 37 -5.93 4.30 14.12
N GLY A 38 -5.90 3.14 14.80
CA GLY A 38 -6.74 2.01 14.41
C GLY A 38 -8.22 2.31 14.66
N THR A 39 -9.11 1.48 14.12
CA THR A 39 -10.57 1.55 14.32
C THR A 39 -10.98 1.60 15.80
N GLN A 40 -10.20 0.97 16.69
CA GLN A 40 -10.42 1.02 18.13
C GLN A 40 -10.29 2.45 18.68
N LYS A 41 -9.22 3.17 18.36
CA LYS A 41 -9.02 4.53 18.82
C LYS A 41 -10.11 5.47 18.31
N ALA A 42 -10.53 5.28 17.05
CA ALA A 42 -11.63 6.05 16.49
C ALA A 42 -12.96 5.76 17.20
N GLU A 43 -13.21 4.49 17.57
CA GLU A 43 -14.36 4.10 18.37
C GLU A 43 -14.36 4.77 19.75
N ASP A 44 -13.24 4.73 20.46
CA ASP A 44 -13.10 5.33 21.80
C ASP A 44 -13.37 6.85 21.75
N GLN A 45 -12.80 7.55 20.76
CA GLN A 45 -13.03 8.99 20.57
C GLN A 45 -14.48 9.32 20.22
N LEU A 46 -15.14 8.51 19.41
CA LEU A 46 -16.55 8.72 19.08
C LEU A 46 -17.48 8.43 20.26
N ARG A 47 -17.16 7.44 21.10
CA ARG A 47 -17.91 7.18 22.34
C ARG A 47 -17.81 8.34 23.33
N GLU A 48 -16.65 8.97 23.41
CA GLU A 48 -16.44 10.16 24.23
C GLU A 48 -17.20 11.38 23.68
N ALA A 49 -17.17 11.59 22.37
CA ALA A 49 -17.82 12.72 21.69
C ALA A 49 -19.35 12.57 21.62
N PHE A 50 -19.84 11.34 21.51
CA PHE A 50 -21.25 11.01 21.34
C PHE A 50 -21.67 9.87 22.28
N PRO A 51 -21.81 10.15 23.60
CA PRO A 51 -22.07 9.11 24.61
C PRO A 51 -23.39 8.33 24.39
N GLU A 52 -24.40 8.97 23.80
CA GLU A 52 -25.71 8.37 23.53
C GLU A 52 -25.77 7.57 22.21
N ALA A 53 -24.72 7.66 21.36
CA ALA A 53 -24.74 7.03 20.04
C ALA A 53 -24.42 5.52 20.15
N ARG A 54 -25.18 4.73 19.42
CA ARG A 54 -24.93 3.29 19.26
C ARG A 54 -23.90 3.11 18.15
N ILE A 55 -22.69 2.70 18.53
CA ILE A 55 -21.54 2.59 17.62
C ILE A 55 -21.29 1.12 17.25
N LEU A 56 -21.21 0.83 15.95
CA LEU A 56 -20.86 -0.46 15.39
C LEU A 56 -19.45 -0.44 14.82
N ARG A 57 -18.56 -1.27 15.33
CA ARG A 57 -17.23 -1.49 14.75
C ARG A 57 -17.21 -2.73 13.86
N VAL A 58 -16.69 -2.56 12.64
CA VAL A 58 -16.56 -3.60 11.60
C VAL A 58 -15.12 -3.60 11.09
N ASP A 59 -14.31 -4.53 11.57
CA ASP A 59 -12.94 -4.75 11.13
C ASP A 59 -12.62 -6.26 11.08
N THR A 60 -11.42 -6.61 10.59
CA THR A 60 -10.96 -8.00 10.49
C THR A 60 -10.96 -8.72 11.82
N ASP A 61 -10.72 -8.00 12.92
CA ASP A 61 -10.65 -8.59 14.26
C ASP A 61 -12.04 -8.87 14.84
N THR A 62 -13.05 -8.08 14.41
CA THR A 62 -14.44 -8.19 14.89
C THR A 62 -15.33 -9.04 13.99
N THR A 63 -14.84 -9.48 12.82
CA THR A 63 -15.60 -10.28 11.83
C THR A 63 -14.94 -11.60 11.55
N ALA A 64 -15.18 -12.59 12.42
CA ALA A 64 -14.58 -13.92 12.34
C ALA A 64 -14.98 -14.73 11.08
N ASN A 65 -16.14 -14.40 10.45
CA ASN A 65 -16.61 -15.02 9.21
C ASN A 65 -17.58 -14.11 8.44
N LYS A 66 -17.82 -14.45 7.17
CA LYS A 66 -18.71 -13.73 6.27
C LYS A 66 -20.13 -13.53 6.82
N TYR A 67 -20.67 -14.52 7.51
CA TYR A 67 -22.01 -14.48 8.09
C TYR A 67 -22.14 -13.46 9.24
N ALA A 68 -21.11 -13.37 10.08
CA ALA A 68 -21.07 -12.37 11.16
C ALA A 68 -20.99 -10.94 10.62
N LEU A 69 -20.26 -10.74 9.52
CA LEU A 69 -20.19 -9.45 8.82
C LEU A 69 -21.58 -9.06 8.30
N GLU A 70 -22.24 -9.94 7.55
CA GLU A 70 -23.57 -9.70 6.97
C GLU A 70 -24.62 -9.35 8.02
N LYS A 71 -24.61 -10.08 9.15
CA LYS A 71 -25.51 -9.79 10.28
C LYS A 71 -25.30 -8.37 10.85
N LYS A 72 -24.04 -7.96 11.05
CA LYS A 72 -23.69 -6.61 11.53
C LYS A 72 -24.15 -5.52 10.56
N LEU A 73 -23.96 -5.74 9.27
CA LEU A 73 -24.34 -4.78 8.24
C LEU A 73 -25.86 -4.63 8.14
N ASN A 74 -26.60 -5.73 8.23
CA ASN A 74 -28.06 -5.70 8.27
C ASN A 74 -28.59 -4.97 9.50
N ALA A 75 -27.97 -5.16 10.67
CA ALA A 75 -28.34 -4.45 11.88
C ALA A 75 -28.13 -2.92 11.73
N PHE A 76 -27.04 -2.49 11.07
CA PHE A 76 -26.82 -1.09 10.76
C PHE A 76 -27.85 -0.55 9.74
N ALA A 77 -28.14 -1.31 8.68
CA ALA A 77 -29.14 -0.95 7.68
C ALA A 77 -30.55 -0.78 8.31
N ASN A 78 -30.89 -1.59 9.30
CA ASN A 78 -32.15 -1.52 10.05
C ASN A 78 -32.21 -0.40 11.10
N GLY A 79 -31.14 0.41 11.23
CA GLY A 79 -31.12 1.52 12.19
C GLY A 79 -30.88 1.10 13.66
N GLU A 80 -30.35 -0.10 13.89
CA GLU A 80 -29.98 -0.55 15.24
C GLU A 80 -28.74 0.19 15.78
N TYR A 81 -27.97 0.84 14.88
CA TYR A 81 -26.78 1.64 15.17
C TYR A 81 -26.83 2.98 14.48
N ASP A 82 -26.25 3.99 15.13
CA ASP A 82 -26.22 5.37 14.65
C ASP A 82 -24.92 5.70 13.91
N ILE A 83 -23.81 5.06 14.30
CA ILE A 83 -22.49 5.24 13.69
C ILE A 83 -21.89 3.88 13.37
N MET A 84 -21.34 3.74 12.17
CA MET A 84 -20.55 2.59 11.80
C MET A 84 -19.10 3.01 11.54
N ILE A 85 -18.15 2.28 12.15
CA ILE A 85 -16.71 2.47 11.96
C ILE A 85 -16.15 1.21 11.31
N GLY A 86 -15.30 1.38 10.31
CA GLY A 86 -14.64 0.24 9.70
C GLY A 86 -13.45 0.62 8.84
N THR A 87 -12.78 -0.40 8.32
CA THR A 87 -11.73 -0.26 7.33
C THR A 87 -12.34 -0.23 5.92
N GLN A 88 -11.51 -0.36 4.89
CA GLN A 88 -11.95 -0.43 3.48
C GLN A 88 -13.05 -1.50 3.22
N MET A 89 -13.22 -2.48 4.11
CA MET A 89 -14.26 -3.50 3.99
C MET A 89 -15.68 -2.91 3.99
N VAL A 90 -15.91 -1.82 4.73
CA VAL A 90 -17.23 -1.15 4.78
C VAL A 90 -17.46 -0.20 3.60
N ALA A 91 -16.42 0.14 2.84
CA ALA A 91 -16.54 0.97 1.65
C ALA A 91 -17.03 0.17 0.42
N LYS A 92 -16.81 -1.15 0.39
CA LYS A 92 -17.10 -1.98 -0.78
C LYS A 92 -18.48 -2.62 -0.71
N GLY A 93 -19.30 -2.39 -1.75
CA GLY A 93 -20.52 -3.18 -2.01
C GLY A 93 -21.71 -2.93 -1.09
N LEU A 94 -21.63 -2.00 -0.14
CA LEU A 94 -22.72 -1.71 0.79
C LEU A 94 -23.52 -0.49 0.32
N ASP A 95 -24.81 -0.59 0.41
CA ASP A 95 -25.75 0.50 0.12
C ASP A 95 -26.65 0.76 1.32
N PHE A 96 -26.57 1.96 1.87
CA PHE A 96 -27.34 2.37 3.03
C PHE A 96 -28.08 3.66 2.70
N GLU A 97 -29.39 3.57 2.51
CA GLU A 97 -30.23 4.72 2.09
C GLU A 97 -30.26 5.88 3.09
N ASN A 98 -30.05 5.59 4.39
CA ASN A 98 -30.16 6.56 5.47
C ASN A 98 -28.81 7.17 5.92
N VAL A 99 -27.70 6.89 5.20
CA VAL A 99 -26.41 7.47 5.54
C VAL A 99 -26.31 8.90 5.02
N THR A 100 -26.28 9.86 5.94
CA THR A 100 -26.20 11.29 5.64
C THR A 100 -24.78 11.85 5.75
N LEU A 101 -23.89 11.19 6.49
CA LEU A 101 -22.50 11.60 6.67
C LEU A 101 -21.56 10.41 6.50
N VAL A 102 -20.54 10.59 5.67
CA VAL A 102 -19.41 9.65 5.57
C VAL A 102 -18.11 10.38 5.85
N GLY A 103 -17.34 9.85 6.81
CA GLY A 103 -16.02 10.37 7.19
C GLY A 103 -14.91 9.44 6.74
N VAL A 104 -13.92 9.95 6.01
CA VAL A 104 -12.66 9.25 5.73
C VAL A 104 -11.59 9.80 6.67
N LEU A 105 -11.13 8.96 7.58
CA LEU A 105 -10.06 9.31 8.49
C LEU A 105 -8.71 8.99 7.86
N SER A 106 -7.82 9.99 7.80
CA SER A 106 -6.43 9.82 7.34
C SER A 106 -6.32 9.26 5.90
N ALA A 107 -6.85 9.99 4.90
CA ALA A 107 -6.71 9.65 3.48
C ALA A 107 -5.24 9.52 3.05
N ASP A 108 -4.34 10.18 3.75
CA ASP A 108 -2.89 10.17 3.53
C ASP A 108 -2.26 8.77 3.59
N GLN A 109 -2.79 7.86 4.41
CA GLN A 109 -2.26 6.50 4.51
C GLN A 109 -2.35 5.73 3.19
N SER A 110 -3.43 5.93 2.43
CA SER A 110 -3.59 5.35 1.11
C SER A 110 -2.74 6.05 0.06
N LEU A 111 -2.71 7.39 0.06
CA LEU A 111 -1.95 8.20 -0.89
C LEU A 111 -0.45 7.94 -0.85
N TYR A 112 0.10 7.78 0.34
CA TYR A 112 1.54 7.63 0.56
C TYR A 112 1.96 6.19 0.83
N SER A 113 1.16 5.21 0.38
CA SER A 113 1.61 3.82 0.39
C SER A 113 2.73 3.60 -0.63
N ASP A 114 3.64 2.66 -0.33
CA ASP A 114 4.80 2.36 -1.17
C ASP A 114 4.41 1.50 -2.41
N ASP A 115 3.36 1.89 -3.13
CA ASP A 115 2.87 1.23 -4.34
C ASP A 115 2.64 2.27 -5.45
N TYR A 116 2.99 1.95 -6.68
CA TYR A 116 2.75 2.83 -7.83
C TYR A 116 1.25 3.08 -8.11
N ARG A 117 0.37 2.23 -7.58
CA ARG A 117 -1.09 2.36 -7.68
C ARG A 117 -1.71 3.12 -6.51
N SER A 118 -0.91 3.70 -5.61
CA SER A 118 -1.44 4.34 -4.40
C SER A 118 -2.46 5.45 -4.72
N ASN A 119 -2.17 6.28 -5.73
CA ASN A 119 -3.11 7.32 -6.16
C ASN A 119 -4.40 6.74 -6.72
N GLU A 120 -4.31 5.72 -7.59
CA GLU A 120 -5.46 5.04 -8.19
C GLU A 120 -6.32 4.38 -7.12
N ARG A 121 -5.72 3.61 -6.21
CA ARG A 121 -6.46 2.98 -5.11
C ARG A 121 -7.11 3.98 -4.18
N THR A 122 -6.46 5.12 -3.95
CA THR A 122 -7.02 6.20 -3.13
C THR A 122 -8.20 6.86 -3.85
N PHE A 123 -8.04 7.18 -5.14
CA PHE A 123 -9.12 7.73 -5.95
C PHE A 123 -10.33 6.80 -5.97
N ASP A 124 -10.13 5.50 -6.25
CA ASP A 124 -11.20 4.51 -6.28
C ASP A 124 -11.93 4.40 -4.93
N LEU A 125 -11.15 4.33 -3.84
CA LEU A 125 -11.72 4.24 -2.49
C LEU A 125 -12.53 5.49 -2.15
N LEU A 126 -11.97 6.68 -2.36
CA LEU A 126 -12.64 7.94 -2.03
C LEU A 126 -13.88 8.16 -2.89
N THR A 127 -13.82 7.86 -4.18
CA THR A 127 -14.97 7.96 -5.09
C THR A 127 -16.09 7.02 -4.65
N GLN A 128 -15.77 5.79 -4.23
CA GLN A 128 -16.74 4.86 -3.69
C GLN A 128 -17.38 5.39 -2.40
N VAL A 129 -16.59 5.97 -1.51
CA VAL A 129 -17.04 6.51 -0.22
C VAL A 129 -17.90 7.75 -0.42
N VAL A 130 -17.43 8.71 -1.23
CA VAL A 130 -18.19 9.93 -1.55
C VAL A 130 -19.55 9.57 -2.17
N GLY A 131 -19.58 8.60 -3.08
CA GLY A 131 -20.78 8.11 -3.71
C GLY A 131 -21.75 7.36 -2.78
N ARG A 132 -21.41 7.11 -1.51
CA ARG A 132 -22.30 6.47 -0.51
C ARG A 132 -23.14 7.48 0.27
N ALA A 133 -22.68 8.72 0.40
CA ALA A 133 -23.41 9.74 1.12
C ALA A 133 -24.61 10.23 0.30
N GLY A 134 -25.83 10.22 0.89
CA GLY A 134 -27.01 10.88 0.32
C GLY A 134 -27.72 10.14 -0.81
N ARG A 135 -27.72 8.81 -0.82
CA ARG A 135 -28.47 7.99 -1.78
C ARG A 135 -29.97 7.91 -1.48
N GLY A 136 -30.39 8.26 -0.26
CA GLY A 136 -31.77 8.24 0.16
C GLY A 136 -32.46 9.60 0.06
N ARG A 137 -33.42 9.83 0.97
CA ARG A 137 -34.24 11.06 1.02
C ARG A 137 -33.45 12.30 1.47
N TYR A 138 -32.30 12.10 2.11
CA TYR A 138 -31.51 13.16 2.71
C TYR A 138 -30.26 13.43 1.88
N ARG A 139 -29.90 14.71 1.77
CA ARG A 139 -28.62 15.10 1.15
C ARG A 139 -27.47 14.60 2.01
N GLY A 140 -26.52 13.90 1.38
CA GLY A 140 -25.33 13.40 2.06
C GLY A 140 -24.15 14.34 1.99
N THR A 141 -23.29 14.23 2.98
CA THR A 141 -22.00 14.93 3.05
C THR A 141 -20.89 13.92 3.21
N ALA A 142 -19.79 14.07 2.45
CA ALA A 142 -18.56 13.31 2.64
C ALA A 142 -17.49 14.25 3.17
N LEU A 143 -16.81 13.84 4.25
CA LEU A 143 -15.67 14.55 4.83
C LEU A 143 -14.40 13.72 4.63
N ILE A 144 -13.38 14.31 4.03
CA ILE A 144 -12.07 13.65 3.82
C ILE A 144 -11.05 14.38 4.70
N GLN A 145 -10.56 13.68 5.72
CA GLN A 145 -9.51 14.18 6.58
C GLN A 145 -8.15 13.91 5.96
N THR A 146 -7.34 14.97 5.83
CA THR A 146 -5.99 14.88 5.25
C THR A 146 -5.09 15.98 5.80
N HIS A 147 -3.77 15.74 5.79
CA HIS A 147 -2.72 16.75 6.07
C HIS A 147 -2.30 17.53 4.82
N VAL A 148 -2.78 17.13 3.64
CA VAL A 148 -2.44 17.74 2.33
C VAL A 148 -3.70 18.06 1.54
N PRO A 149 -4.54 18.98 2.04
CA PRO A 149 -5.84 19.28 1.41
C PRO A 149 -5.72 19.78 -0.03
N GLU A 150 -4.58 20.35 -0.43
CA GLU A 150 -4.28 20.81 -1.79
C GLU A 150 -3.89 19.67 -2.77
N ASN A 151 -3.82 18.42 -2.31
CA ASN A 151 -3.45 17.30 -3.18
C ASN A 151 -4.48 17.11 -4.30
N PRO A 152 -4.08 17.19 -5.59
CA PRO A 152 -5.00 17.15 -6.72
C PRO A 152 -5.81 15.85 -6.79
N TYR A 153 -5.27 14.72 -6.39
CA TYR A 153 -5.98 13.43 -6.42
C TYR A 153 -7.16 13.41 -5.45
N LEU A 154 -7.06 14.10 -4.30
CA LEU A 154 -8.16 14.22 -3.35
C LEU A 154 -9.30 15.09 -3.91
N HIS A 155 -8.95 16.21 -4.57
CA HIS A 155 -9.95 17.05 -5.22
C HIS A 155 -10.68 16.33 -6.36
N LEU A 156 -9.94 15.61 -7.20
CA LEU A 156 -10.51 14.83 -8.29
C LEU A 156 -11.43 13.72 -7.78
N ALA A 157 -11.04 13.04 -6.70
CA ALA A 157 -11.88 12.02 -6.07
C ALA A 157 -13.15 12.62 -5.43
N ALA A 158 -13.04 13.76 -4.76
CA ALA A 158 -14.19 14.47 -4.19
C ALA A 158 -15.17 14.94 -5.27
N ALA A 159 -14.66 15.38 -6.43
CA ALA A 159 -15.45 15.77 -7.60
C ALA A 159 -15.94 14.57 -8.42
N GLN A 160 -15.46 13.36 -8.14
CA GLN A 160 -15.68 12.15 -8.94
C GLN A 160 -15.27 12.30 -10.42
N ASP A 161 -14.26 13.14 -10.67
CA ASP A 161 -13.74 13.45 -12.01
C ASP A 161 -12.69 12.41 -12.43
N TYR A 162 -13.16 11.31 -13.01
CA TYR A 162 -12.30 10.23 -13.49
C TYR A 162 -11.43 10.64 -14.67
N GLU A 163 -11.94 11.46 -15.58
CA GLU A 163 -11.22 11.84 -16.81
C GLU A 163 -9.96 12.65 -16.46
N SER A 164 -10.09 13.67 -15.62
CA SER A 164 -8.95 14.47 -15.17
C SER A 164 -8.00 13.66 -14.28
N PHE A 165 -8.53 12.73 -13.48
CA PHE A 165 -7.71 11.77 -12.72
C PHE A 165 -6.87 10.92 -13.65
N PHE A 166 -7.49 10.28 -14.67
CA PHE A 166 -6.80 9.43 -15.63
C PHE A 166 -5.67 10.19 -16.35
N GLU A 167 -5.95 11.40 -16.84
CA GLU A 167 -4.94 12.21 -17.51
C GLU A 167 -3.75 12.57 -16.61
N THR A 168 -4.02 12.87 -15.35
CA THR A 168 -2.97 13.21 -14.36
C THR A 168 -2.14 11.98 -14.03
N GLU A 169 -2.78 10.87 -13.74
CA GLU A 169 -2.13 9.63 -13.34
C GLU A 169 -1.32 9.02 -14.49
N ILE A 170 -1.83 9.02 -15.73
CA ILE A 170 -1.12 8.42 -16.85
C ILE A 170 0.16 9.20 -17.22
N ARG A 171 0.14 10.54 -17.07
CA ARG A 171 1.34 11.38 -17.23
C ARG A 171 2.38 11.06 -16.14
N PHE A 172 1.94 10.93 -14.89
CA PHE A 172 2.80 10.56 -13.77
C PHE A 172 3.43 9.18 -14.00
N ARG A 173 2.64 8.17 -14.37
CA ARG A 173 3.16 6.82 -14.66
C ARG A 173 4.16 6.80 -15.80
N ARG A 174 3.95 7.60 -16.84
CA ARG A 174 4.91 7.74 -17.95
C ARG A 174 6.23 8.31 -17.45
N ALA A 175 6.20 9.40 -16.70
CA ALA A 175 7.40 10.03 -16.15
C ALA A 175 8.17 9.10 -15.22
N MET A 176 7.45 8.30 -14.42
CA MET A 176 8.04 7.37 -13.47
C MET A 176 8.42 6.01 -14.07
N LEU A 177 8.14 5.75 -15.35
CA LEU A 177 8.28 4.43 -15.99
C LEU A 177 7.57 3.34 -15.17
N SER A 178 6.30 3.60 -14.85
CA SER A 178 5.43 2.63 -14.19
C SER A 178 4.47 2.00 -15.21
N PRO A 179 3.84 0.86 -14.93
CA PRO A 179 2.85 0.27 -15.84
C PRO A 179 1.75 1.28 -16.23
N PRO A 180 1.35 1.37 -17.50
CA PRO A 180 1.64 0.44 -18.62
C PRO A 180 2.92 0.77 -19.41
N PHE A 181 3.73 1.74 -19.04
CA PHE A 181 4.91 2.19 -19.80
C PHE A 181 6.16 1.32 -19.59
N ALA A 182 6.20 0.57 -18.50
CA ALA A 182 7.17 -0.50 -18.24
C ALA A 182 6.48 -1.62 -17.46
N ASP A 183 7.01 -2.82 -17.54
CA ASP A 183 6.64 -3.91 -16.65
C ASP A 183 7.43 -3.82 -15.35
N LEU A 184 6.88 -4.38 -14.28
CA LEU A 184 7.55 -4.52 -12.99
C LEU A 184 7.85 -5.99 -12.75
N LEU A 185 9.04 -6.27 -12.21
CA LEU A 185 9.37 -7.58 -11.67
C LEU A 185 9.88 -7.40 -10.24
N GLN A 186 9.30 -8.13 -9.32
CA GLN A 186 9.82 -8.27 -7.98
C GLN A 186 10.52 -9.62 -7.84
N ILE A 187 11.76 -9.63 -7.36
CA ILE A 187 12.40 -10.83 -6.86
C ILE A 187 12.33 -10.79 -5.35
N GLY A 188 11.61 -11.74 -4.75
CA GLY A 188 11.48 -11.89 -3.31
C GLY A 188 12.48 -12.91 -2.76
N PHE A 189 13.00 -12.65 -1.55
CA PHE A 189 13.92 -13.52 -0.81
C PHE A 189 13.33 -13.77 0.57
N VAL A 190 13.26 -15.05 0.97
CA VAL A 190 12.65 -15.46 2.24
C VAL A 190 13.56 -16.46 2.94
N GLY A 191 13.81 -16.27 4.25
CA GLY A 191 14.61 -17.17 5.06
C GLY A 191 14.52 -16.87 6.55
N GLU A 192 15.12 -17.74 7.37
CA GLU A 192 15.00 -17.64 8.83
C GLU A 192 15.96 -16.64 9.48
N LYS A 193 17.09 -16.35 8.82
CA LYS A 193 18.14 -15.45 9.34
C LYS A 193 18.21 -14.18 8.51
N GLU A 194 17.95 -13.03 9.13
CA GLU A 194 17.86 -11.73 8.45
C GLU A 194 19.13 -11.40 7.65
N ASP A 195 20.31 -11.53 8.28
CA ASP A 195 21.57 -11.20 7.63
C ASP A 195 21.83 -12.07 6.40
N THR A 196 21.44 -13.35 6.45
CA THR A 196 21.60 -14.27 5.31
C THR A 196 20.64 -13.88 4.17
N VAL A 197 19.39 -13.51 4.47
CA VAL A 197 18.41 -13.09 3.47
C VAL A 197 18.81 -11.77 2.83
N ARG A 198 19.29 -10.81 3.62
CA ARG A 198 19.81 -9.53 3.13
C ARG A 198 21.01 -9.74 2.20
N ALA A 199 22.01 -10.50 2.65
CA ALA A 199 23.20 -10.81 1.85
C ALA A 199 22.84 -11.54 0.54
N ALA A 200 21.86 -12.43 0.58
CA ALA A 200 21.33 -13.12 -0.61
C ALA A 200 20.71 -12.14 -1.61
N ALA A 201 19.89 -11.20 -1.14
CA ALA A 201 19.27 -10.19 -2.00
C ALA A 201 20.31 -9.23 -2.60
N GLU A 202 21.27 -8.77 -1.80
CA GLU A 202 22.37 -7.90 -2.27
C GLU A 202 23.26 -8.63 -3.30
N HIS A 203 23.61 -9.89 -3.03
CA HIS A 203 24.38 -10.70 -3.97
C HIS A 203 23.65 -10.91 -5.29
N PHE A 204 22.38 -11.29 -5.24
CA PHE A 204 21.59 -11.47 -6.45
C PHE A 204 21.44 -10.16 -7.23
N SER A 205 21.25 -9.03 -6.55
CA SER A 205 21.19 -7.71 -7.17
C SER A 205 22.48 -7.37 -7.94
N ALA A 206 23.64 -7.64 -7.34
CA ALA A 206 24.93 -7.43 -7.98
C ALA A 206 25.14 -8.35 -9.19
N LEU A 207 24.83 -9.65 -9.04
CA LEU A 207 24.91 -10.64 -10.11
C LEU A 207 24.02 -10.26 -11.29
N LEU A 208 22.79 -9.85 -11.03
CA LEU A 208 21.84 -9.40 -12.03
C LEU A 208 22.37 -8.17 -12.79
N ALA A 209 22.83 -7.15 -12.05
CA ALA A 209 23.35 -5.93 -12.65
C ALA A 209 24.58 -6.21 -13.54
N GLU A 210 25.47 -7.08 -13.10
CA GLU A 210 26.66 -7.47 -13.85
C GLU A 210 26.28 -8.25 -15.11
N THR A 211 25.42 -9.28 -14.99
CA THR A 211 24.98 -10.11 -16.10
C THR A 211 24.28 -9.28 -17.18
N PHE A 212 23.34 -8.40 -16.77
CA PHE A 212 22.64 -7.58 -17.75
C PHE A 212 23.56 -6.57 -18.45
N ARG A 213 24.48 -5.97 -17.74
CA ARG A 213 25.46 -5.06 -18.35
C ARG A 213 26.37 -5.77 -19.36
N ARG A 214 26.80 -7.01 -19.06
CA ARG A 214 27.75 -7.76 -19.91
C ARG A 214 27.04 -8.43 -21.09
N ASP A 215 25.95 -9.16 -20.81
CA ASP A 215 25.36 -10.10 -21.78
C ASP A 215 24.10 -9.51 -22.48
N TYR A 216 23.47 -8.51 -21.87
CA TYR A 216 22.20 -7.91 -22.37
C TYR A 216 22.21 -6.37 -22.36
N PRO A 217 23.26 -5.71 -22.86
CA PRO A 217 23.42 -4.25 -22.74
C PRO A 217 22.28 -3.43 -23.41
N ASN A 218 21.60 -4.02 -24.36
CA ASN A 218 20.49 -3.38 -25.12
C ASN A 218 19.10 -3.62 -24.50
N LEU A 219 18.98 -4.43 -23.44
CA LEU A 219 17.71 -4.64 -22.78
C LEU A 219 17.49 -3.50 -21.76
N PRO A 220 16.39 -2.73 -21.89
CA PRO A 220 16.10 -1.68 -20.93
C PRO A 220 15.76 -2.28 -19.55
N LEU A 221 16.60 -1.98 -18.59
CA LEU A 221 16.45 -2.42 -17.19
C LEU A 221 16.76 -1.28 -16.25
N ARG A 222 15.85 -0.98 -15.34
CA ARG A 222 16.10 -0.12 -14.19
C ARG A 222 15.94 -0.91 -12.92
N LEU A 223 17.06 -1.21 -12.29
CA LEU A 223 17.13 -1.95 -11.03
C LEU A 223 17.01 -0.98 -9.86
N LEU A 224 16.13 -1.28 -8.91
CA LEU A 224 16.06 -0.58 -7.63
C LEU A 224 16.88 -1.36 -6.59
N ARG A 225 17.28 -0.66 -5.53
CA ARG A 225 18.11 -1.25 -4.46
C ARG A 225 17.37 -2.41 -3.77
N ALA A 226 18.11 -3.46 -3.42
CA ALA A 226 17.63 -4.50 -2.53
C ALA A 226 17.20 -3.89 -1.18
N SER A 227 16.03 -4.25 -0.69
CA SER A 227 15.47 -3.69 0.54
C SER A 227 14.61 -4.72 1.28
N ALA A 228 14.38 -4.48 2.56
CA ALA A 228 13.40 -5.25 3.31
C ALA A 228 12.00 -5.09 2.68
N ALA A 229 11.21 -6.15 2.69
CA ALA A 229 9.81 -6.08 2.28
C ALA A 229 9.00 -5.20 3.26
N SER A 230 7.84 -4.69 2.82
CA SER A 230 6.96 -3.84 3.66
C SER A 230 6.54 -4.58 4.94
N VAL A 231 6.29 -5.89 4.83
CA VAL A 231 6.19 -6.81 5.98
C VAL A 231 7.49 -7.60 6.02
N SER A 232 8.49 -7.05 6.73
CA SER A 232 9.85 -7.58 6.75
C SER A 232 9.99 -8.92 7.46
N ARG A 233 9.03 -9.30 8.32
CA ARG A 233 8.99 -10.59 9.01
C ARG A 233 7.56 -11.13 9.08
N MET A 234 7.37 -12.37 8.64
CA MET A 234 6.08 -13.07 8.69
C MET A 234 6.30 -14.57 8.90
N GLY A 235 5.54 -15.18 9.83
CA GLY A 235 5.68 -16.61 10.14
C GLY A 235 7.08 -17.00 10.59
N GLY A 236 7.79 -16.14 11.32
CA GLY A 236 9.17 -16.37 11.78
C GLY A 236 10.24 -16.13 10.73
N LYS A 237 9.90 -15.89 9.46
CA LYS A 237 10.84 -15.70 8.35
C LYS A 237 11.00 -14.23 7.99
N TYR A 238 12.23 -13.83 7.66
CA TYR A 238 12.56 -12.51 7.14
C TYR A 238 12.39 -12.46 5.62
N ARG A 239 12.04 -11.26 5.12
CA ARG A 239 11.68 -11.04 3.73
C ARG A 239 12.42 -9.80 3.19
N TYR A 240 13.15 -10.00 2.09
CA TYR A 240 13.80 -8.95 1.32
C TYR A 240 13.31 -9.01 -0.12
N LYS A 241 13.46 -7.90 -0.85
CA LYS A 241 13.04 -7.80 -2.24
C LYS A 241 13.98 -6.94 -3.07
N ILE A 242 13.96 -7.20 -4.37
CA ILE A 242 14.51 -6.36 -5.42
C ILE A 242 13.37 -6.05 -6.37
N ILE A 243 13.19 -4.79 -6.72
CA ILE A 243 12.23 -4.36 -7.73
C ILE A 243 12.99 -3.90 -8.95
N MET A 244 12.52 -4.28 -10.12
CA MET A 244 13.05 -3.81 -11.38
C MET A 244 11.94 -3.38 -12.33
N LYS A 245 12.23 -2.34 -13.12
CA LYS A 245 11.41 -1.88 -14.24
C LYS A 245 12.07 -2.35 -15.51
N TYR A 246 11.31 -2.99 -16.39
CA TYR A 246 11.83 -3.63 -17.59
C TYR A 246 10.81 -3.61 -18.73
N LYS A 247 11.25 -4.00 -19.91
CA LYS A 247 10.35 -4.30 -21.03
C LYS A 247 10.28 -5.82 -21.20
N ASN A 248 9.07 -6.37 -21.06
CA ASN A 248 8.86 -7.81 -21.13
C ASN A 248 9.30 -8.36 -22.51
N SER A 249 10.13 -9.38 -22.46
CA SER A 249 10.58 -10.13 -23.64
C SER A 249 10.94 -11.57 -23.24
N LYS A 250 10.97 -12.48 -24.21
CA LYS A 250 11.42 -13.85 -23.96
C LYS A 250 12.85 -13.87 -23.43
N VAL A 251 13.75 -13.10 -24.06
CA VAL A 251 15.16 -13.00 -23.67
C VAL A 251 15.29 -12.56 -22.22
N PHE A 252 14.52 -11.57 -21.79
CA PHE A 252 14.53 -11.12 -20.39
C PHE A 252 14.08 -12.24 -19.43
N ARG A 253 12.96 -12.92 -19.74
CA ARG A 253 12.46 -14.01 -18.89
C ARG A 253 13.44 -15.17 -18.79
N ASP A 254 14.06 -15.55 -19.90
CA ASP A 254 15.05 -16.63 -19.95
C ASP A 254 16.28 -16.26 -19.11
N ALA A 255 16.77 -15.01 -19.20
CA ALA A 255 17.87 -14.51 -18.38
C ALA A 255 17.55 -14.54 -16.88
N ILE A 256 16.34 -14.09 -16.46
CA ILE A 256 15.92 -14.15 -15.06
C ILE A 256 15.79 -15.60 -14.58
N ALA A 257 15.23 -16.50 -15.39
CA ALA A 257 15.12 -17.92 -15.03
C ALA A 257 16.49 -18.56 -14.84
N MET A 258 17.45 -18.27 -15.73
CA MET A 258 18.84 -18.74 -15.62
C MET A 258 19.49 -18.24 -14.32
N LEU A 259 19.33 -16.95 -13.98
CA LEU A 259 19.90 -16.37 -12.76
C LEU A 259 19.29 -16.97 -11.49
N LEU A 260 17.96 -17.18 -11.46
CA LEU A 260 17.29 -17.83 -10.33
C LEU A 260 17.72 -19.28 -10.17
N SER A 261 17.90 -20.02 -11.29
CA SER A 261 18.42 -21.39 -11.26
C SER A 261 19.85 -21.45 -10.73
N ALA A 262 20.73 -20.56 -11.19
CA ALA A 262 22.09 -20.46 -10.67
C ALA A 262 22.13 -20.10 -9.18
N PHE A 263 21.29 -19.16 -8.76
CA PHE A 263 21.17 -18.77 -7.36
C PHE A 263 20.70 -19.91 -6.46
N SER A 264 19.71 -20.69 -6.91
CA SER A 264 19.17 -21.82 -6.13
C SER A 264 20.21 -22.92 -5.85
N SER A 265 21.27 -22.97 -6.65
CA SER A 265 22.38 -23.90 -6.51
C SER A 265 23.57 -23.34 -5.71
N ASP A 266 23.49 -22.06 -5.30
CA ASP A 266 24.56 -21.42 -4.53
C ASP A 266 24.57 -21.92 -3.09
N LYS A 267 25.61 -22.63 -2.72
CA LYS A 267 25.78 -23.22 -1.38
C LYS A 267 25.72 -22.22 -0.22
N ARG A 268 26.00 -20.93 -0.49
CA ARG A 268 25.98 -19.86 0.52
C ARG A 268 24.55 -19.51 0.94
N PHE A 269 23.56 -19.74 0.06
CA PHE A 269 22.19 -19.27 0.22
C PHE A 269 21.13 -20.37 0.14
N LEU A 270 21.49 -21.65 0.33
CA LEU A 270 20.55 -22.78 0.28
C LEU A 270 19.37 -22.65 1.27
N SER A 271 19.55 -21.90 2.35
CA SER A 271 18.48 -21.62 3.34
C SER A 271 17.58 -20.44 2.96
N VAL A 272 17.81 -19.79 1.82
CA VAL A 272 17.03 -18.66 1.33
C VAL A 272 16.27 -19.07 0.08
N THR A 273 14.96 -18.91 0.11
CA THR A 273 14.11 -19.11 -1.07
C THR A 273 14.03 -17.80 -1.84
N ALA A 274 14.40 -17.83 -3.14
CA ALA A 274 14.17 -16.73 -4.07
C ALA A 274 13.04 -17.06 -5.04
N TYR A 275 12.18 -16.08 -5.34
CA TYR A 275 11.09 -16.23 -6.30
C TYR A 275 10.89 -14.96 -7.11
N ALA A 276 10.36 -15.11 -8.33
CA ALA A 276 10.01 -14.00 -9.21
C ALA A 276 8.50 -13.77 -9.21
N ASP A 277 8.08 -12.52 -9.10
CA ASP A 277 6.69 -12.07 -9.16
C ASP A 277 6.56 -10.97 -10.22
N PRO A 278 6.09 -11.30 -11.43
CA PRO A 278 5.92 -10.33 -12.52
C PRO A 278 4.64 -9.52 -12.32
N ASN A 279 4.76 -8.19 -12.41
CA ASN A 279 3.68 -7.23 -12.24
C ASN A 279 2.89 -7.46 -10.94
N PRO A 280 3.56 -7.45 -9.77
CA PRO A 280 2.94 -7.81 -8.50
C PRO A 280 1.73 -6.92 -8.20
N ASP A 281 0.66 -7.51 -7.65
CA ASP A 281 -0.54 -6.77 -7.24
C ASP A 281 -0.27 -5.83 -6.06
N ALA A 282 0.70 -6.16 -5.24
CA ALA A 282 1.22 -5.30 -4.19
C ALA A 282 2.74 -5.43 -4.16
N ILE A 283 3.41 -4.30 -4.07
CA ILE A 283 4.85 -4.26 -3.83
C ILE A 283 5.06 -4.49 -2.33
N LEU A 284 5.14 -5.75 -1.95
CA LEU A 284 5.22 -6.20 -0.56
C LEU A 284 6.64 -6.11 -0.01
#